data_2be023d1da760c4de0062d4f67fd6320
#
_entry.id   2be023d1da760c4de0062d4f67fd6320
#
_cell.length_a   1.000
_cell.length_b   1.000
_cell.length_c   1.000
_cell.angle_alpha   90.00
_cell.angle_beta   90.00
_cell.angle_gamma   90.00
#
_symmetry.space_group_name_H-M   'P 1'
#
loop_
_entity.id
_entity.type
_entity.pdbx_description
1 polymer ?
#
loop_
_entity_poly.entity_id
_entity_poly.type
_entity_poly.pdbx_seq_one_letter_code
_entity_poly.pdbx_strand_id
1 'polypeptide(L)'
;RSPEIIYYDVTNFYFEIGEPDEDTFDEDGNLIEKGQRKIGVCKEERKLPIVQMGLFMDDAGIPIAIETFPGNTLDHLTLRPALKKNINGLDFSRFTMVADRGICNYQNPLHVLDAGNGYIVSKSLLKSTKEEQEWT
;
A
#
# COMPACT_ATOMS: atom_id res chain seq x y z
N ARG A 1 -20.30 9.60 9.20
CA ARG A 1 -20.02 8.39 10.01
C ARG A 1 -18.57 8.01 9.82
N SER A 2 -17.82 7.87 10.91
CA SER A 2 -16.46 7.42 10.87
C SER A 2 -16.42 5.90 10.65
N PRO A 3 -15.64 5.36 9.70
CA PRO A 3 -15.57 3.92 9.51
C PRO A 3 -14.88 3.25 10.71
N GLU A 4 -15.38 2.09 11.12
CA GLU A 4 -14.78 1.26 12.18
C GLU A 4 -13.72 0.30 11.60
N ILE A 5 -13.88 -0.07 10.34
CA ILE A 5 -12.96 -0.93 9.60
C ILE A 5 -12.55 -0.21 8.33
N ILE A 6 -11.25 -0.21 8.06
CA ILE A 6 -10.67 0.33 6.82
C ILE A 6 -9.87 -0.79 6.14
N TYR A 7 -10.26 -1.13 4.93
CA TYR A 7 -9.52 -2.06 4.07
C TYR A 7 -8.50 -1.28 3.25
N TYR A 8 -7.31 -1.82 3.13
CA TYR A 8 -6.27 -1.30 2.24
C TYR A 8 -5.71 -2.40 1.35
N ASP A 9 -5.69 -2.14 0.06
CA ASP A 9 -5.06 -3.02 -0.93
C ASP A 9 -4.32 -2.21 -1.99
N VAL A 10 -3.35 -2.87 -2.64
CA VAL A 10 -2.56 -2.30 -3.72
C VAL A 10 -2.85 -3.08 -5.00
N THR A 11 -3.20 -2.35 -6.03
CA THR A 11 -3.28 -2.88 -7.38
C THR A 11 -2.33 -2.13 -8.32
N ASN A 12 -2.06 -2.70 -9.49
CA ASN A 12 -1.25 -2.03 -10.49
C ASN A 12 -2.01 -1.91 -11.80
N PHE A 13 -1.74 -0.80 -12.49
CA PHE A 13 -2.21 -0.54 -13.83
C PHE A 13 -1.02 -0.50 -14.76
N TYR A 14 -1.12 -1.19 -15.88
CA TYR A 14 -0.14 -1.08 -16.95
C TYR A 14 -0.65 -0.15 -18.05
N PHE A 15 0.31 0.37 -18.81
CA PHE A 15 0.04 1.16 -20.00
C PHE A 15 0.61 0.43 -21.20
N GLU A 16 -0.05 0.50 -22.34
CA GLU A 16 0.47 -0.04 -23.60
C GLU A 16 1.54 0.86 -24.22
N ILE A 17 2.37 1.46 -23.37
CA ILE A 17 3.50 2.32 -23.71
C ILE A 17 4.75 1.62 -23.18
N GLY A 18 5.69 1.30 -24.04
CA GLY A 18 6.88 0.53 -23.67
C GLY A 18 7.91 1.28 -22.85
N GLU A 19 7.84 2.63 -22.83
CA GLU A 19 8.84 3.46 -22.18
C GLU A 19 8.36 3.90 -20.78
N PRO A 20 9.19 3.72 -19.74
CA PRO A 20 8.91 4.25 -18.41
C PRO A 20 9.08 5.77 -18.38
N ASP A 21 8.46 6.44 -17.39
CA ASP A 21 8.70 7.83 -17.13
C ASP A 21 10.10 8.05 -16.53
N GLU A 22 10.76 9.12 -16.95
CA GLU A 22 12.01 9.55 -16.33
C GLU A 22 11.75 10.30 -15.02
N ASP A 23 12.74 10.28 -14.14
CA ASP A 23 12.74 11.12 -12.95
C ASP A 23 13.21 12.53 -13.34
N THR A 24 12.62 13.56 -12.74
CA THR A 24 12.97 14.95 -12.99
C THR A 24 13.90 15.45 -11.89
N PHE A 25 14.98 16.12 -12.30
CA PHE A 25 16.00 16.67 -11.41
C PHE A 25 16.14 18.19 -11.62
N ASP A 26 16.55 18.90 -10.56
CA ASP A 26 16.93 20.32 -10.66
C ASP A 26 18.34 20.49 -11.25
N GLU A 27 18.77 21.77 -11.40
CA GLU A 27 20.09 22.12 -11.94
C GLU A 27 21.25 21.64 -11.05
N ASP A 28 20.99 21.42 -9.76
CA ASP A 28 21.95 20.91 -8.77
C ASP A 28 21.95 19.37 -8.69
N GLY A 29 21.10 18.68 -9.46
CA GLY A 29 20.99 17.23 -9.50
C GLY A 29 20.11 16.63 -8.38
N ASN A 30 19.35 17.45 -7.65
CA ASN A 30 18.40 16.94 -6.65
C ASN A 30 17.10 16.49 -7.33
N LEU A 31 16.52 15.39 -6.84
CA LEU A 31 15.27 14.84 -7.35
C LEU A 31 14.10 15.79 -7.07
N ILE A 32 13.46 16.31 -8.12
CA ILE A 32 12.23 17.11 -8.02
C ILE A 32 11.01 16.19 -7.98
N GLU A 33 10.90 15.27 -8.95
CA GLU A 33 9.75 14.39 -9.09
C GLU A 33 10.17 13.03 -9.63
N LYS A 34 9.58 11.96 -9.06
CA LYS A 34 9.74 10.60 -9.57
C LYS A 34 8.73 10.31 -10.66
N GLY A 35 9.20 9.72 -11.76
CA GLY A 35 8.32 9.18 -12.78
C GLY A 35 7.38 8.12 -12.20
N GLN A 36 6.11 8.14 -12.60
CA GLN A 36 5.09 7.25 -12.06
C GLN A 36 5.09 5.89 -12.78
N ARG A 37 5.19 5.91 -14.11
CA ARG A 37 5.24 4.68 -14.91
C ARG A 37 6.65 4.09 -14.85
N LYS A 38 6.81 3.04 -14.06
CA LYS A 38 8.09 2.33 -13.89
C LYS A 38 7.92 0.85 -14.18
N ILE A 39 8.98 0.21 -14.65
CA ILE A 39 9.01 -1.26 -14.76
C ILE A 39 9.14 -1.81 -13.35
N GLY A 40 8.14 -2.60 -12.95
CA GLY A 40 8.05 -3.18 -11.62
C GLY A 40 7.46 -4.59 -11.67
N VAL A 41 7.21 -5.17 -10.49
CA VAL A 41 6.56 -6.47 -10.37
C VAL A 41 5.08 -6.31 -10.69
N CYS A 42 4.67 -6.82 -11.86
CA CYS A 42 3.28 -6.83 -12.29
C CYS A 42 2.65 -8.19 -11.98
N LYS A 43 1.42 -8.18 -11.44
CA LYS A 43 0.64 -9.40 -11.17
C LYS A 43 0.36 -10.22 -12.45
N GLU A 44 0.37 -9.58 -13.60
CA GLU A 44 0.12 -10.21 -14.91
C GLU A 44 1.41 -10.63 -15.65
N GLU A 45 2.57 -10.61 -15.00
CA GLU A 45 3.89 -10.98 -15.57
C GLU A 45 4.28 -10.20 -16.84
N ARG A 46 3.68 -9.03 -17.06
CA ARG A 46 3.99 -8.16 -18.21
C ARG A 46 5.23 -7.32 -17.94
N LYS A 47 6.04 -7.11 -18.97
CA LYS A 47 7.24 -6.25 -18.93
C LYS A 47 6.96 -4.80 -19.36
N LEU A 48 5.73 -4.34 -19.18
CA LEU A 48 5.33 -2.97 -19.49
C LEU A 48 5.42 -2.10 -18.22
N PRO A 49 5.66 -0.80 -18.40
CA PRO A 49 5.62 0.13 -17.27
C PRO A 49 4.25 0.13 -16.59
N ILE A 50 4.26 0.11 -15.27
CA ILE A 50 3.07 0.11 -14.43
C ILE A 50 3.06 1.31 -13.50
N VAL A 51 1.88 1.65 -13.01
CA VAL A 51 1.65 2.55 -11.87
C VAL A 51 0.96 1.74 -10.80
N GLN A 52 1.40 1.87 -9.56
CA GLN A 52 0.72 1.25 -8.42
C GLN A 52 -0.30 2.21 -7.82
N MET A 53 -1.43 1.66 -7.40
CA MET A 53 -2.51 2.39 -6.74
C MET A 53 -2.85 1.71 -5.41
N GLY A 54 -2.71 2.45 -4.32
CA GLY A 54 -3.23 2.08 -3.01
C GLY A 54 -4.65 2.61 -2.84
N LEU A 55 -5.58 1.75 -2.47
CA LEU A 55 -6.98 2.05 -2.29
C LEU A 55 -7.40 1.78 -0.85
N PHE A 56 -8.02 2.77 -0.21
CA PHE A 56 -8.71 2.61 1.07
C PHE A 56 -10.22 2.50 0.85
N MET A 57 -10.84 1.52 1.50
CA MET A 57 -12.29 1.32 1.48
C MET A 57 -12.82 1.20 2.91
N ASP A 58 -14.05 1.62 3.12
CA ASP A 58 -14.75 1.41 4.38
C ASP A 58 -15.39 0.01 4.49
N ASP A 59 -16.08 -0.25 5.60
CA ASP A 59 -16.79 -1.49 5.90
C ASP A 59 -18.00 -1.76 4.99
N ALA A 60 -18.49 -0.74 4.27
CA ALA A 60 -19.54 -0.86 3.26
C ALA A 60 -18.97 -1.09 1.84
N GLY A 61 -17.65 -1.15 1.68
CA GLY A 61 -16.97 -1.30 0.38
C GLY A 61 -16.91 0.01 -0.41
N ILE A 62 -17.12 1.16 0.24
CA ILE A 62 -17.05 2.47 -0.41
C ILE A 62 -15.60 2.96 -0.39
N PRO A 63 -15.03 3.33 -1.55
CA PRO A 63 -13.71 3.96 -1.60
C PRO A 63 -13.69 5.28 -0.83
N ILE A 64 -12.76 5.45 0.09
CA ILE A 64 -12.61 6.65 0.91
C ILE A 64 -11.36 7.46 0.58
N ALA A 65 -10.32 6.80 0.08
CA ALA A 65 -9.11 7.48 -0.37
C ALA A 65 -8.34 6.62 -1.37
N ILE A 66 -7.56 7.29 -2.21
CA ILE A 66 -6.71 6.67 -3.22
C ILE A 66 -5.36 7.39 -3.25
N GLU A 67 -4.29 6.64 -3.46
CA GLU A 67 -2.95 7.19 -3.67
C GLU A 67 -2.23 6.41 -4.77
N THR A 68 -1.45 7.12 -5.58
CA THR A 68 -0.63 6.49 -6.63
C THR A 68 0.84 6.50 -6.25
N PHE A 69 1.55 5.47 -6.70
CA PHE A 69 2.98 5.28 -6.45
C PHE A 69 3.69 4.87 -7.74
N PRO A 70 4.98 5.19 -7.88
CA PRO A 70 5.80 4.66 -8.95
C PRO A 70 5.69 3.14 -9.03
N GLY A 71 5.60 2.60 -10.25
CA GLY A 71 5.35 1.17 -10.49
C GLY A 71 6.39 0.21 -9.91
N ASN A 72 7.59 0.69 -9.59
CA ASN A 72 8.65 -0.09 -8.94
C ASN A 72 8.63 0.02 -7.39
N THR A 73 7.60 0.63 -6.81
CA THR A 73 7.43 0.70 -5.35
C THR A 73 6.97 -0.66 -4.83
N LEU A 74 7.58 -1.16 -3.75
CA LEU A 74 7.15 -2.39 -3.11
C LEU A 74 5.85 -2.16 -2.31
N ASP A 75 4.91 -3.08 -2.37
CA ASP A 75 3.57 -2.93 -1.78
C ASP A 75 3.60 -2.53 -0.30
N HIS A 76 4.49 -3.15 0.49
CA HIS A 76 4.60 -2.83 1.93
C HIS A 76 5.14 -1.42 2.22
N LEU A 77 5.74 -0.74 1.24
CA LEU A 77 6.21 0.64 1.39
C LEU A 77 5.12 1.68 1.09
N THR A 78 3.98 1.27 0.54
CA THR A 78 2.91 2.17 0.13
C THR A 78 2.00 2.60 1.28
N LEU A 79 1.76 1.73 2.27
CA LEU A 79 0.75 1.95 3.31
C LEU A 79 1.00 3.21 4.13
N ARG A 80 2.20 3.38 4.68
CA ARG A 80 2.51 4.52 5.57
C ARG A 80 2.41 5.89 4.89
N PRO A 81 2.99 6.09 3.68
CA PRO A 81 2.80 7.35 2.95
C PRO A 81 1.33 7.61 2.62
N ALA A 82 0.58 6.57 2.21
CA ALA A 82 -0.83 6.69 1.90
C ALA A 82 -1.68 7.07 3.12
N LEU A 83 -1.41 6.44 4.28
CA LEU A 83 -2.06 6.79 5.56
C LEU A 83 -1.76 8.24 5.94
N LYS A 84 -0.50 8.64 5.91
CA LYS A 84 -0.08 9.99 6.28
C LYS A 84 -0.77 11.05 5.42
N LYS A 85 -0.88 10.81 4.13
CA LYS A 85 -1.42 11.80 3.18
C LYS A 85 -2.94 11.86 3.20
N ASN A 86 -3.60 10.71 3.33
CA ASN A 86 -5.04 10.60 3.09
C ASN A 86 -5.88 10.39 4.35
N ILE A 87 -5.35 9.69 5.35
CA ILE A 87 -6.13 9.26 6.52
C ILE A 87 -5.82 10.12 7.75
N ASN A 88 -4.56 10.44 8.00
CA ASN A 88 -4.18 11.23 9.19
C ASN A 88 -4.74 12.66 9.19
N GLY A 89 -5.14 13.18 8.02
CA GLY A 89 -5.81 14.48 7.88
C GLY A 89 -7.34 14.41 8.02
N LEU A 90 -7.91 13.22 8.08
CA LEU A 90 -9.34 12.99 8.28
C LEU A 90 -9.60 12.74 9.77
N ASP A 91 -10.66 13.35 10.28
CA ASP A 91 -11.08 13.17 11.68
C ASP A 91 -11.79 11.81 11.87
N PHE A 92 -11.00 10.74 11.69
CA PHE A 92 -11.46 9.39 12.00
C PHE A 92 -11.25 9.08 13.48
N SER A 93 -12.31 8.59 14.11
CA SER A 93 -12.20 7.88 15.38
C SER A 93 -11.35 6.60 15.18
N ARG A 94 -11.07 5.88 16.26
CA ARG A 94 -10.35 4.59 16.18
C ARG A 94 -10.96 3.69 15.12
N PHE A 95 -10.09 3.11 14.29
CA PHE A 95 -10.45 2.12 13.27
C PHE A 95 -9.55 0.89 13.35
N THR A 96 -9.98 -0.20 12.73
CA THR A 96 -9.17 -1.38 12.49
C THR A 96 -8.78 -1.44 11.03
N MET A 97 -7.48 -1.42 10.75
CA MET A 97 -6.94 -1.58 9.39
C MET A 97 -6.89 -3.06 9.02
N VAL A 98 -7.44 -3.39 7.87
CA VAL A 98 -7.36 -4.74 7.28
C VAL A 98 -6.55 -4.68 6.00
N ALA A 99 -5.49 -5.46 5.91
CA ALA A 99 -4.63 -5.48 4.74
C ALA A 99 -4.12 -6.90 4.42
N ASP A 100 -3.72 -7.13 3.15
CA ASP A 100 -3.13 -8.38 2.70
C ASP A 100 -1.70 -8.57 3.25
N ARG A 101 -1.26 -9.82 3.22
CA ARG A 101 0.09 -10.25 3.60
C ARG A 101 1.20 -9.51 2.85
N GLY A 102 1.02 -9.20 1.56
CA GLY A 102 1.99 -8.47 0.75
C GLY A 102 2.32 -7.08 1.29
N ILE A 103 1.35 -6.46 1.97
CA ILE A 103 1.47 -5.14 2.61
C ILE A 103 2.06 -5.26 4.03
N CYS A 104 2.01 -6.46 4.61
CA CYS A 104 2.48 -6.72 5.96
C CYS A 104 4.01 -6.86 6.00
N ASN A 105 4.68 -5.81 6.48
CA ASN A 105 5.93 -5.98 7.19
C ASN A 105 5.70 -5.58 8.66
N TYR A 106 6.59 -5.95 9.57
CA TYR A 106 6.37 -5.71 11.00
C TYR A 106 6.22 -4.20 11.35
N GLN A 107 6.76 -3.31 10.53
CA GLN A 107 6.68 -1.86 10.75
C GLN A 107 5.31 -1.26 10.44
N ASN A 108 4.55 -1.85 9.51
CA ASN A 108 3.22 -1.35 9.16
C ASN A 108 2.20 -1.59 10.29
N PRO A 109 2.08 -2.80 10.87
CA PRO A 109 1.26 -3.00 12.06
C PRO A 109 1.63 -2.10 13.22
N LEU A 110 2.93 -1.96 13.54
CA LEU A 110 3.39 -1.08 14.62
C LEU A 110 2.97 0.37 14.39
N HIS A 111 3.13 0.89 13.18
CA HIS A 111 2.73 2.26 12.87
C HIS A 111 1.23 2.50 13.07
N VAL A 112 0.38 1.54 12.70
CA VAL A 112 -1.07 1.62 12.89
C VAL A 112 -1.44 1.52 14.38
N LEU A 113 -0.82 0.60 15.12
CA LEU A 113 -1.05 0.38 16.55
C LEU A 113 -0.57 1.56 17.41
N ASP A 114 0.59 2.13 17.10
CA ASP A 114 1.14 3.31 17.82
C ASP A 114 0.22 4.52 17.68
N ALA A 115 -0.53 4.63 16.60
CA ALA A 115 -1.58 5.63 16.42
C ALA A 115 -2.89 5.30 17.18
N GLY A 116 -2.94 4.23 17.96
CA GLY A 116 -4.11 3.81 18.73
C GLY A 116 -5.17 3.03 17.94
N ASN A 117 -4.85 2.60 16.72
CA ASN A 117 -5.74 1.83 15.84
C ASN A 117 -5.48 0.33 15.94
N GLY A 118 -6.43 -0.48 15.47
CA GLY A 118 -6.26 -1.93 15.31
C GLY A 118 -5.66 -2.31 13.96
N TYR A 119 -5.10 -3.51 13.87
CA TYR A 119 -4.57 -4.05 12.62
C TYR A 119 -4.89 -5.54 12.47
N ILE A 120 -5.42 -5.93 11.31
CA ILE A 120 -5.67 -7.33 10.93
C ILE A 120 -4.92 -7.60 9.61
N VAL A 121 -4.14 -8.66 9.59
CA VAL A 121 -3.40 -9.08 8.41
C VAL A 121 -3.41 -10.60 8.26
N SER A 122 -3.46 -11.07 7.03
CA SER A 122 -3.29 -12.50 6.74
C SER A 122 -1.83 -12.94 6.95
N LYS A 123 -1.63 -14.10 7.57
CA LYS A 123 -0.32 -14.72 7.79
C LYS A 123 -0.24 -16.07 7.05
N SER A 124 0.91 -16.37 6.46
CA SER A 124 1.14 -17.68 5.83
C SER A 124 1.43 -18.74 6.88
N LEU A 125 0.57 -19.75 6.99
CA LEU A 125 0.78 -20.90 7.87
C LEU A 125 2.03 -21.70 7.53
N LEU A 126 2.40 -21.81 6.25
CA LEU A 126 3.60 -22.52 5.79
C LEU A 126 4.91 -21.90 6.29
N LYS A 127 4.89 -20.59 6.63
CA LYS A 127 6.04 -19.85 7.16
C LYS A 127 5.89 -19.54 8.65
N SER A 128 4.89 -20.09 9.30
CA SER A 128 4.62 -19.92 10.73
C SER A 128 5.50 -20.84 11.57
N THR A 129 5.65 -20.52 12.84
CA THR A 129 6.29 -21.40 13.80
C THR A 129 5.48 -22.69 14.00
N LYS A 130 6.11 -23.77 14.53
CA LYS A 130 5.41 -25.03 14.80
C LYS A 130 4.22 -24.83 15.75
N GLU A 131 4.37 -24.00 16.78
CA GLU A 131 3.31 -23.66 17.72
C GLU A 131 2.10 -22.99 17.04
N GLU A 132 2.35 -22.07 16.10
CA GLU A 132 1.27 -21.42 15.35
C GLU A 132 0.59 -22.36 14.36
N GLN A 133 1.30 -23.36 13.83
CA GLN A 133 0.73 -24.39 12.94
C GLN A 133 -0.14 -25.41 13.70
N GLU A 134 0.17 -25.68 14.96
CA GLU A 134 -0.61 -26.57 15.81
C GLU A 134 -1.93 -25.92 16.31
N TRP A 135 -2.06 -24.60 16.20
CA TRP A 135 -3.25 -23.84 16.60
C TRP A 135 -4.37 -23.83 15.54
N THR A 136 -4.14 -24.37 14.37
CA THR A 136 -5.07 -24.42 13.23
C THR A 136 -5.43 -25.87 12.90
#